data_6c6d1e76da10586408064061f6202c0f
#
_entry.id   6c6d1e76da10586408064061f6202c0f
#
_cell.length_a   1.000
_cell.length_b   1.000
_cell.length_c   1.000
_cell.angle_alpha   90.00
_cell.angle_beta   90.00
_cell.angle_gamma   90.00
#
_symmetry.space_group_name_H-M   'P 1'
#
loop_
_entity.id
_entity.type
_entity.pdbx_description
1 polymer ?
#
loop_
_entity_poly.entity_id
_entity_poly.type
_entity_poly.pdbx_seq_one_letter_code
_entity_poly.pdbx_strand_id
1 'polypeptide(L)'
;QEKIYFDSANPFSFQDIITDLENQNHQKSYGILRMPTTFNKQKKYPLIIAVAGSNGWSKHHYDYLQMYRENGIATFELCSFQSRGISSTVGTQTQVTTAMMILDSYRAFEELQEHPSINSSKIAITGWSLGGGVSLFAAWQPLKTAINSKVSFAAHLPIYPPCIATPTVLDFGTSPIHILIGEL
;
A
#
# COMPACT_ATOMS: atom_id res chain seq x y z
N GLN A 1 -15.30 -11.64 0.16
CA GLN A 1 -14.08 -11.42 -0.62
C GLN A 1 -14.45 -10.81 -1.97
N GLU A 2 -13.81 -9.72 -2.33
CA GLU A 2 -14.03 -9.00 -3.58
C GLU A 2 -12.69 -8.65 -4.23
N LYS A 3 -12.58 -8.81 -5.55
CA LYS A 3 -11.42 -8.39 -6.32
C LYS A 3 -11.70 -7.03 -6.93
N ILE A 4 -10.91 -6.04 -6.55
CA ILE A 4 -11.08 -4.65 -7.00
C ILE A 4 -9.91 -4.30 -7.92
N TYR A 5 -10.22 -3.81 -9.11
CA TYR A 5 -9.27 -3.37 -10.12
C TYR A 5 -9.15 -1.84 -10.10
N PHE A 6 -7.98 -1.35 -10.41
CA PHE A 6 -7.71 0.08 -10.54
C PHE A 6 -6.62 0.33 -11.59
N ASP A 7 -6.61 1.53 -12.14
CA ASP A 7 -5.59 1.96 -13.10
C ASP A 7 -4.38 2.51 -12.35
N SER A 8 -3.20 2.11 -12.79
CA SER A 8 -1.90 2.51 -12.25
C SER A 8 -0.87 2.66 -13.37
N ALA A 9 0.40 2.77 -13.03
CA ALA A 9 1.50 2.84 -13.98
C ALA A 9 2.76 2.14 -13.44
N ASN A 10 3.83 2.13 -14.24
CA ASN A 10 5.08 1.44 -13.93
C ASN A 10 6.28 2.41 -13.77
N PRO A 11 6.23 3.42 -12.85
CA PRO A 11 7.40 4.24 -12.56
C PRO A 11 8.49 3.37 -11.92
N PHE A 12 9.71 3.41 -12.46
CA PHE A 12 10.82 2.60 -11.94
C PHE A 12 11.37 3.15 -10.62
N SER A 13 11.44 4.47 -10.50
CA SER A 13 12.03 5.18 -9.36
C SER A 13 11.08 6.24 -8.78
N PHE A 14 11.43 6.77 -7.61
CA PHE A 14 10.75 7.94 -7.05
C PHE A 14 10.89 9.16 -7.95
N GLN A 15 12.02 9.29 -8.65
CA GLN A 15 12.24 10.37 -9.60
C GLN A 15 11.21 10.32 -10.74
N ASP A 16 10.89 9.14 -11.27
CA ASP A 16 9.89 8.99 -12.33
C ASP A 16 8.50 9.44 -11.86
N ILE A 17 8.15 9.15 -10.59
CA ILE A 17 6.90 9.68 -10.00
C ILE A 17 6.93 11.21 -9.94
N ILE A 18 8.06 11.79 -9.51
CA ILE A 18 8.16 13.22 -9.24
C ILE A 18 8.21 14.05 -10.52
N THR A 19 8.86 13.56 -11.58
CA THR A 19 9.17 14.36 -12.77
C THR A 19 8.52 13.90 -14.06
N ASP A 20 8.00 12.67 -14.14
CA ASP A 20 7.58 12.06 -15.41
C ASP A 20 6.45 11.02 -15.26
N LEU A 21 5.60 11.18 -14.26
CA LEU A 21 4.55 10.19 -13.96
C LEU A 21 3.55 10.01 -15.10
N GLU A 22 3.22 11.09 -15.82
CA GLU A 22 2.25 11.08 -16.91
C GLU A 22 2.70 10.27 -18.14
N ASN A 23 4.01 10.08 -18.31
CA ASN A 23 4.59 9.32 -19.42
C ASN A 23 4.91 7.86 -19.07
N GLN A 24 4.63 7.44 -17.83
CA GLN A 24 4.89 6.06 -17.41
C GLN A 24 3.91 5.08 -18.04
N ASN A 25 4.40 3.88 -18.37
CA ASN A 25 3.59 2.82 -18.96
C ASN A 25 2.41 2.48 -18.07
N HIS A 26 1.21 2.50 -18.64
CA HIS A 26 -0.02 2.12 -17.95
C HIS A 26 0.01 0.69 -17.43
N GLN A 27 -0.56 0.48 -16.25
CA GLN A 27 -0.71 -0.81 -15.60
C GLN A 27 -2.11 -0.97 -15.03
N LYS A 28 -2.82 -2.02 -15.45
CA LYS A 28 -4.03 -2.45 -14.75
C LYS A 28 -3.64 -3.29 -13.54
N SER A 29 -3.87 -2.74 -12.36
CA SER A 29 -3.56 -3.40 -11.08
C SER A 29 -4.83 -3.84 -10.35
N TYR A 30 -4.69 -4.68 -9.33
CA TYR A 30 -5.81 -5.11 -8.50
C TYR A 30 -5.36 -5.48 -7.08
N GLY A 31 -6.34 -5.64 -6.22
CA GLY A 31 -6.19 -6.24 -4.90
C GLY A 31 -7.43 -6.96 -4.45
N ILE A 32 -7.34 -7.59 -3.29
CA ILE A 32 -8.41 -8.41 -2.70
C ILE A 32 -8.93 -7.75 -1.44
N LEU A 33 -10.16 -7.25 -1.50
CA LEU A 33 -10.87 -6.72 -0.34
C LEU A 33 -11.54 -7.86 0.44
N ARG A 34 -11.32 -7.87 1.75
CA ARG A 34 -12.05 -8.73 2.69
C ARG A 34 -12.60 -7.90 3.83
N MET A 35 -13.89 -8.06 4.06
CA MET A 35 -14.59 -7.38 5.16
C MET A 35 -14.31 -8.06 6.50
N PRO A 36 -14.55 -7.37 7.63
CA PRO A 36 -14.46 -7.95 8.96
C PRO A 36 -15.34 -9.19 9.13
N THR A 37 -14.98 -10.04 10.10
CA THR A 37 -15.75 -11.26 10.41
C THR A 37 -17.19 -10.97 10.87
N THR A 38 -17.40 -9.79 11.49
CA THR A 38 -18.70 -9.30 11.93
C THR A 38 -19.32 -8.30 10.96
N PHE A 39 -19.19 -8.56 9.66
CA PHE A 39 -19.64 -7.64 8.62
C PHE A 39 -21.15 -7.37 8.64
N ASN A 40 -21.52 -6.09 8.59
CA ASN A 40 -22.88 -5.60 8.45
C ASN A 40 -22.93 -4.56 7.32
N LYS A 41 -23.73 -4.80 6.29
CA LYS A 41 -23.88 -3.93 5.11
C LYS A 41 -24.32 -2.49 5.42
N GLN A 42 -24.91 -2.26 6.59
CA GLN A 42 -25.37 -0.93 7.01
C GLN A 42 -24.29 -0.09 7.68
N LYS A 43 -23.07 -0.65 7.87
CA LYS A 43 -21.94 0.01 8.53
C LYS A 43 -20.80 0.25 7.57
N LYS A 44 -20.05 1.33 7.81
CA LYS A 44 -18.76 1.58 7.17
C LYS A 44 -17.63 1.17 8.12
N TYR A 45 -16.63 0.51 7.57
CA TYR A 45 -15.51 -0.05 8.31
C TYR A 45 -14.20 0.68 8.02
N PRO A 46 -13.31 0.81 9.00
CA PRO A 46 -11.93 1.17 8.74
C PRO A 46 -11.30 0.11 7.84
N LEU A 47 -10.30 0.51 7.06
CA LEU A 47 -9.60 -0.36 6.12
C LEU A 47 -8.10 -0.25 6.33
N ILE A 48 -7.40 -1.36 6.17
CA ILE A 48 -5.95 -1.37 6.04
C ILE A 48 -5.55 -1.93 4.67
N ILE A 49 -4.84 -1.13 3.88
CA ILE A 49 -4.17 -1.57 2.66
C ILE A 49 -2.86 -2.23 3.08
N ALA A 50 -2.68 -3.47 2.70
CA ALA A 50 -1.55 -4.30 3.10
C ALA A 50 -0.66 -4.62 1.90
N VAL A 51 0.65 -4.50 2.10
CA VAL A 51 1.67 -4.65 1.06
C VAL A 51 2.66 -5.74 1.46
N ALA A 52 2.79 -6.77 0.62
CA ALA A 52 3.70 -7.89 0.87
C ALA A 52 5.17 -7.49 0.78
N GLY A 53 6.04 -8.30 1.36
CA GLY A 53 7.49 -8.22 1.17
C GLY A 53 7.95 -8.75 -0.18
N SER A 54 9.27 -8.75 -0.42
CA SER A 54 9.89 -9.17 -1.70
C SER A 54 9.55 -10.60 -2.14
N ASN A 55 9.27 -11.49 -1.19
CA ASN A 55 8.83 -12.88 -1.44
C ASN A 55 7.34 -13.02 -1.76
N GLY A 56 6.59 -11.91 -1.85
CA GLY A 56 5.15 -11.95 -1.99
C GLY A 56 4.42 -12.31 -0.69
N TRP A 57 3.18 -12.74 -0.82
CA TRP A 57 2.32 -13.08 0.32
C TRP A 57 2.72 -14.42 0.94
N SER A 58 2.70 -14.49 2.27
CA SER A 58 3.01 -15.68 3.05
C SER A 58 2.08 -15.82 4.27
N LYS A 59 2.14 -16.98 4.93
CA LYS A 59 1.22 -17.33 6.02
C LYS A 59 1.15 -16.25 7.11
N HIS A 60 2.28 -15.75 7.57
CA HIS A 60 2.28 -14.76 8.66
C HIS A 60 1.59 -13.45 8.29
N HIS A 61 1.67 -13.02 7.02
CA HIS A 61 0.89 -11.86 6.56
C HIS A 61 -0.61 -12.10 6.69
N TYR A 62 -1.08 -13.28 6.28
CA TYR A 62 -2.50 -13.64 6.38
C TYR A 62 -2.97 -13.76 7.83
N ASP A 63 -2.12 -14.23 8.75
CA ASP A 63 -2.43 -14.28 10.19
C ASP A 63 -2.68 -12.85 10.73
N TYR A 64 -1.83 -11.86 10.37
CA TYR A 64 -2.05 -10.45 10.71
C TYR A 64 -3.33 -9.88 10.07
N LEU A 65 -3.57 -10.16 8.79
CA LEU A 65 -4.78 -9.69 8.12
C LEU A 65 -6.04 -10.29 8.74
N GLN A 66 -5.98 -11.54 9.19
CA GLN A 66 -7.08 -12.16 9.92
C GLN A 66 -7.32 -11.47 11.25
N MET A 67 -6.26 -11.21 12.03
CA MET A 67 -6.35 -10.47 13.29
C MET A 67 -7.02 -9.10 13.10
N TYR A 68 -6.66 -8.35 12.05
CA TYR A 68 -7.32 -7.07 11.75
C TYR A 68 -8.82 -7.25 11.49
N ARG A 69 -9.22 -8.25 10.71
CA ARG A 69 -10.64 -8.52 10.40
C ARG A 69 -11.43 -8.95 11.65
N GLU A 70 -10.83 -9.71 12.54
CA GLU A 70 -11.43 -10.12 13.83
C GLU A 70 -11.64 -8.91 14.75
N ASN A 71 -10.82 -7.86 14.59
CA ASN A 71 -10.94 -6.60 15.32
C ASN A 71 -11.75 -5.52 14.55
N GLY A 72 -12.55 -5.92 13.58
CA GLY A 72 -13.49 -5.03 12.91
C GLY A 72 -12.87 -4.11 11.84
N ILE A 73 -11.67 -4.42 11.35
CA ILE A 73 -10.97 -3.66 10.30
C ILE A 73 -11.01 -4.47 9.00
N ALA A 74 -11.51 -3.88 7.91
CA ALA A 74 -11.41 -4.47 6.59
C ALA A 74 -9.95 -4.52 6.12
N THR A 75 -9.61 -5.48 5.27
CA THR A 75 -8.26 -5.62 4.73
C THR A 75 -8.27 -5.62 3.21
N PHE A 76 -7.29 -4.96 2.61
CA PHE A 76 -7.06 -4.98 1.17
C PHE A 76 -5.66 -5.48 0.88
N GLU A 77 -5.58 -6.68 0.29
CA GLU A 77 -4.30 -7.27 -0.15
C GLU A 77 -3.92 -6.66 -1.49
N LEU A 78 -2.91 -5.81 -1.52
CA LEU A 78 -2.41 -5.20 -2.75
C LEU A 78 -1.63 -6.25 -3.57
N CYS A 79 -2.08 -6.53 -4.79
CA CYS A 79 -1.53 -7.59 -5.65
C CYS A 79 -0.60 -7.02 -6.73
N SER A 80 0.34 -6.14 -6.37
CA SER A 80 1.25 -5.47 -7.32
C SER A 80 2.10 -6.45 -8.14
N PHE A 81 2.56 -7.54 -7.54
CA PHE A 81 3.34 -8.57 -8.21
C PHE A 81 2.49 -9.36 -9.19
N GLN A 82 1.37 -9.90 -8.72
CA GLN A 82 0.47 -10.71 -9.53
C GLN A 82 -0.15 -9.90 -10.70
N SER A 83 -0.37 -8.60 -10.50
CA SER A 83 -0.83 -7.69 -11.55
C SER A 83 0.18 -7.55 -12.69
N ARG A 84 1.45 -7.83 -12.42
CA ARG A 84 2.57 -7.77 -13.37
C ARG A 84 3.09 -9.17 -13.74
N GLY A 85 2.35 -10.23 -13.39
CA GLY A 85 2.67 -11.61 -13.79
C GLY A 85 3.86 -12.21 -13.03
N ILE A 86 4.24 -11.65 -11.88
CA ILE A 86 5.34 -12.18 -11.05
C ILE A 86 4.85 -12.57 -9.66
N SER A 87 5.62 -13.39 -8.95
CA SER A 87 5.31 -13.83 -7.59
C SER A 87 6.29 -13.29 -6.54
N SER A 88 7.49 -12.91 -6.96
CA SER A 88 8.58 -12.47 -6.08
C SER A 88 9.52 -11.52 -6.82
N THR A 89 10.14 -10.60 -6.10
CA THR A 89 11.21 -9.72 -6.59
C THR A 89 12.57 -10.03 -5.95
N VAL A 90 12.66 -11.11 -5.21
CA VAL A 90 13.94 -11.52 -4.59
C VAL A 90 15.00 -11.75 -5.66
N GLY A 91 16.16 -11.11 -5.47
CA GLY A 91 17.29 -11.20 -6.37
C GLY A 91 17.29 -10.21 -7.55
N THR A 92 16.17 -9.63 -7.92
CA THR A 92 16.11 -8.65 -9.02
C THR A 92 15.65 -7.26 -8.56
N GLN A 93 14.56 -7.18 -7.80
CA GLN A 93 13.87 -5.96 -7.30
C GLN A 93 13.65 -4.86 -8.36
N THR A 94 13.76 -5.22 -9.64
CA THR A 94 13.65 -4.31 -10.79
C THR A 94 12.36 -4.52 -11.59
N GLN A 95 11.73 -5.69 -11.48
CA GLN A 95 10.49 -6.00 -12.19
C GLN A 95 9.28 -5.29 -11.56
N VAL A 96 9.25 -5.23 -10.22
CA VAL A 96 8.30 -4.40 -9.48
C VAL A 96 9.07 -3.65 -8.39
N THR A 97 9.06 -2.33 -8.49
CA THR A 97 9.82 -1.44 -7.60
C THR A 97 8.96 -0.89 -6.48
N THR A 98 9.60 -0.32 -5.47
CA THR A 98 8.92 0.41 -4.39
C THR A 98 8.06 1.55 -4.96
N ALA A 99 8.54 2.24 -6.00
CA ALA A 99 7.81 3.33 -6.65
C ALA A 99 6.49 2.85 -7.27
N MET A 100 6.51 1.73 -8.02
CA MET A 100 5.30 1.11 -8.57
C MET A 100 4.28 0.75 -7.48
N MET A 101 4.77 0.16 -6.37
CA MET A 101 3.89 -0.28 -5.28
C MET A 101 3.31 0.89 -4.48
N ILE A 102 4.05 1.99 -4.32
CA ILE A 102 3.54 3.23 -3.71
C ILE A 102 2.42 3.81 -4.59
N LEU A 103 2.63 3.91 -5.90
CA LEU A 103 1.62 4.39 -6.82
C LEU A 103 0.37 3.50 -6.79
N ASP A 104 0.56 2.17 -6.85
CA ASP A 104 -0.54 1.19 -6.73
C ASP A 104 -1.33 1.40 -5.42
N SER A 105 -0.63 1.68 -4.30
CA SER A 105 -1.28 1.91 -3.00
C SER A 105 -2.18 3.14 -3.00
N TYR A 106 -1.74 4.24 -3.62
CA TYR A 106 -2.54 5.46 -3.75
C TYR A 106 -3.74 5.25 -4.69
N ARG A 107 -3.54 4.59 -5.83
CA ARG A 107 -4.61 4.31 -6.79
C ARG A 107 -5.65 3.34 -6.21
N ALA A 108 -5.19 2.35 -5.45
CA ALA A 108 -6.09 1.48 -4.69
C ALA A 108 -6.90 2.27 -3.65
N PHE A 109 -6.28 3.21 -2.93
CA PHE A 109 -6.99 4.05 -1.98
C PHE A 109 -8.09 4.87 -2.69
N GLU A 110 -7.74 5.52 -3.81
CA GLU A 110 -8.69 6.33 -4.58
C GLU A 110 -9.92 5.52 -5.01
N GLU A 111 -9.76 4.27 -5.38
CA GLU A 111 -10.86 3.36 -5.70
C GLU A 111 -11.64 2.92 -4.45
N LEU A 112 -10.93 2.53 -3.40
CA LEU A 112 -11.51 1.97 -2.18
C LEU A 112 -12.30 3.00 -1.35
N GLN A 113 -11.97 4.29 -1.44
CA GLN A 113 -12.70 5.34 -0.74
C GLN A 113 -14.16 5.48 -1.21
N GLU A 114 -14.44 5.08 -2.46
CA GLU A 114 -15.79 5.10 -3.05
C GLU A 114 -16.60 3.85 -2.68
N HIS A 115 -15.98 2.84 -2.07
CA HIS A 115 -16.67 1.61 -1.70
C HIS A 115 -17.69 1.84 -0.57
N PRO A 116 -18.98 1.43 -0.74
CA PRO A 116 -20.06 1.79 0.17
C PRO A 116 -19.86 1.34 1.62
N SER A 117 -19.12 0.27 1.85
CA SER A 117 -18.86 -0.28 3.18
C SER A 117 -17.54 0.18 3.81
N ILE A 118 -16.77 1.06 3.14
CA ILE A 118 -15.49 1.56 3.66
C ILE A 118 -15.63 2.98 4.19
N ASN A 119 -15.04 3.24 5.36
CA ASN A 119 -14.91 4.57 5.90
C ASN A 119 -13.67 5.24 5.30
N SER A 120 -13.85 6.11 4.32
CA SER A 120 -12.78 6.79 3.59
C SER A 120 -11.82 7.61 4.46
N SER A 121 -12.29 8.08 5.62
CA SER A 121 -11.44 8.81 6.58
C SER A 121 -10.58 7.89 7.48
N LYS A 122 -10.74 6.56 7.36
CA LYS A 122 -10.07 5.55 8.19
C LYS A 122 -9.42 4.47 7.34
N ILE A 123 -8.68 4.88 6.32
CA ILE A 123 -7.87 3.98 5.48
C ILE A 123 -6.40 4.14 5.87
N ALA A 124 -5.81 3.09 6.41
CA ALA A 124 -4.40 3.01 6.78
C ALA A 124 -3.62 2.14 5.78
N ILE A 125 -2.29 2.19 5.85
CA ILE A 125 -1.40 1.33 5.07
C ILE A 125 -0.42 0.60 6.00
N THR A 126 -0.19 -0.68 5.72
CA THR A 126 0.82 -1.51 6.37
C THR A 126 1.61 -2.29 5.35
N GLY A 127 2.77 -2.78 5.73
CA GLY A 127 3.55 -3.65 4.85
C GLY A 127 4.77 -4.21 5.56
N TRP A 128 5.33 -5.28 5.02
CA TRP A 128 6.43 -6.03 5.59
C TRP A 128 7.66 -5.95 4.70
N SER A 129 8.84 -5.71 5.27
CA SER A 129 10.10 -5.63 4.53
C SER A 129 9.99 -4.62 3.37
N LEU A 130 10.09 -5.03 2.11
CA LEU A 130 9.86 -4.16 0.95
C LEU A 130 8.52 -3.41 1.06
N GLY A 131 7.43 -4.13 1.40
CA GLY A 131 6.12 -3.51 1.65
C GLY A 131 6.11 -2.55 2.85
N GLY A 132 6.97 -2.80 3.85
CA GLY A 132 7.23 -1.86 4.94
C GLY A 132 7.84 -0.55 4.43
N GLY A 133 8.78 -0.62 3.50
CA GLY A 133 9.31 0.54 2.79
C GLY A 133 8.24 1.29 2.00
N VAL A 134 7.34 0.57 1.33
CA VAL A 134 6.18 1.17 0.65
C VAL A 134 5.30 1.92 1.65
N SER A 135 4.94 1.30 2.79
CA SER A 135 4.15 1.94 3.84
C SER A 135 4.82 3.19 4.40
N LEU A 136 6.14 3.16 4.62
CA LEU A 136 6.91 4.30 5.11
C LEU A 136 6.94 5.45 4.09
N PHE A 137 7.38 5.16 2.87
CA PHE A 137 7.55 6.20 1.85
C PHE A 137 6.23 6.68 1.23
N ALA A 138 5.13 5.96 1.38
CA ALA A 138 3.80 6.49 1.09
C ALA A 138 3.42 7.70 1.97
N ALA A 139 4.09 7.92 3.11
CA ALA A 139 3.94 9.11 3.93
C ALA A 139 4.74 10.31 3.39
N TRP A 140 5.72 10.09 2.52
CA TRP A 140 6.63 11.15 2.07
C TRP A 140 5.93 12.13 1.14
N GLN A 141 5.80 13.39 1.59
CA GLN A 141 4.96 14.40 0.93
C GLN A 141 5.37 14.75 -0.50
N PRO A 142 6.68 14.77 -0.89
CA PRO A 142 7.04 14.97 -2.29
C PRO A 142 6.44 13.92 -3.24
N LEU A 143 6.39 12.64 -2.87
CA LEU A 143 5.73 11.60 -3.67
C LEU A 143 4.21 11.80 -3.73
N LYS A 144 3.59 12.04 -2.59
CA LYS A 144 2.14 12.30 -2.53
C LYS A 144 1.74 13.48 -3.42
N THR A 145 2.51 14.57 -3.36
CA THR A 145 2.27 15.77 -4.16
C THR A 145 2.41 15.48 -5.65
N ALA A 146 3.46 14.75 -6.04
CA ALA A 146 3.70 14.38 -7.45
C ALA A 146 2.64 13.42 -8.00
N ILE A 147 2.15 12.48 -7.19
CA ILE A 147 1.02 11.59 -7.55
C ILE A 147 -0.27 12.40 -7.74
N ASN A 148 -0.31 13.63 -7.23
CA ASN A 148 -1.47 14.51 -7.25
C ASN A 148 -2.70 13.87 -6.58
N SER A 149 -2.46 13.08 -5.55
CA SER A 149 -3.51 12.40 -4.82
C SER A 149 -4.12 13.29 -3.75
N LYS A 150 -5.44 13.37 -3.74
CA LYS A 150 -6.22 14.12 -2.75
C LYS A 150 -6.43 13.33 -1.45
N VAL A 151 -6.11 12.02 -1.47
CA VAL A 151 -6.28 11.15 -0.32
C VAL A 151 -5.06 11.20 0.61
N SER A 152 -5.28 10.88 1.88
CA SER A 152 -4.22 10.75 2.87
C SER A 152 -4.50 9.53 3.73
N PHE A 153 -3.52 8.65 3.86
CA PHE A 153 -3.63 7.53 4.77
C PHE A 153 -3.83 8.02 6.21
N ALA A 154 -4.76 7.41 6.93
CA ALA A 154 -5.05 7.73 8.33
C ALA A 154 -3.91 7.32 9.27
N ALA A 155 -3.12 6.32 8.89
CA ALA A 155 -1.92 5.89 9.59
C ALA A 155 -1.02 5.06 8.66
N HIS A 156 0.28 5.00 9.00
CA HIS A 156 1.28 4.17 8.33
C HIS A 156 1.89 3.22 9.35
N LEU A 157 1.87 1.92 9.07
CA LEU A 157 2.42 0.86 9.91
C LEU A 157 3.51 0.07 9.16
N PRO A 158 4.70 0.63 8.97
CA PRO A 158 5.82 -0.08 8.38
C PRO A 158 6.35 -1.15 9.34
N ILE A 159 6.46 -2.38 8.87
CA ILE A 159 6.98 -3.52 9.64
C ILE A 159 8.34 -3.90 9.05
N TYR A 160 9.40 -3.76 9.85
CA TYR A 160 10.81 -3.91 9.49
C TYR A 160 11.15 -3.34 8.09
N PRO A 161 10.85 -2.03 7.86
CA PRO A 161 11.07 -1.41 6.56
C PRO A 161 12.55 -1.34 6.22
N PRO A 162 12.95 -1.49 4.94
CA PRO A 162 14.29 -1.14 4.51
C PRO A 162 14.45 0.39 4.52
N CYS A 163 15.37 0.89 5.34
CA CYS A 163 15.67 2.32 5.45
C CYS A 163 16.87 2.68 4.57
N ILE A 164 16.78 2.37 3.28
CA ILE A 164 17.90 2.51 2.32
C ILE A 164 17.92 3.84 1.57
N ALA A 165 16.86 4.64 1.69
CA ALA A 165 16.78 5.96 1.07
C ALA A 165 16.87 7.05 2.13
N THR A 166 17.72 8.06 1.89
CA THR A 166 17.81 9.26 2.71
C THR A 166 17.30 10.43 1.89
N PRO A 167 16.03 10.81 2.02
CA PRO A 167 15.48 11.94 1.29
C PRO A 167 16.09 13.26 1.80
N THR A 168 16.34 14.20 0.88
CA THR A 168 16.84 15.54 1.25
C THR A 168 15.76 16.40 1.90
N VAL A 169 14.49 16.15 1.58
CA VAL A 169 13.33 16.80 2.18
C VAL A 169 12.71 15.83 3.18
N LEU A 170 12.78 16.14 4.46
CA LEU A 170 12.26 15.30 5.55
C LEU A 170 10.81 15.68 5.90
N ASP A 171 9.93 15.70 4.90
CA ASP A 171 8.50 15.95 5.09
C ASP A 171 7.71 14.67 4.88
N PHE A 172 7.28 14.06 5.98
CA PHE A 172 6.43 12.85 6.01
C PHE A 172 4.99 13.17 6.41
N GLY A 173 4.60 14.45 6.41
CA GLY A 173 3.25 14.88 6.75
C GLY A 173 2.91 14.72 8.23
N THR A 174 1.61 14.68 8.53
CA THR A 174 1.09 14.68 9.91
C THR A 174 0.39 13.38 10.31
N SER A 175 0.17 12.46 9.37
CA SER A 175 -0.40 11.15 9.70
C SER A 175 0.56 10.34 10.58
N PRO A 176 0.07 9.65 11.63
CA PRO A 176 0.92 8.87 12.50
C PRO A 176 1.65 7.76 11.73
N ILE A 177 2.95 7.62 12.01
CA ILE A 177 3.80 6.55 11.50
C ILE A 177 4.26 5.72 12.68
N HIS A 178 3.90 4.44 12.71
CA HIS A 178 4.29 3.51 13.77
C HIS A 178 5.15 2.39 13.20
N ILE A 179 6.46 2.45 13.42
CA ILE A 179 7.43 1.50 12.88
C ILE A 179 7.61 0.34 13.87
N LEU A 180 7.45 -0.88 13.38
CA LEU A 180 7.81 -2.10 14.10
C LEU A 180 9.11 -2.65 13.52
N ILE A 181 10.13 -2.77 14.36
CA ILE A 181 11.44 -3.30 13.97
C ILE A 181 11.97 -4.20 15.08
N GLY A 182 12.69 -5.26 14.71
CA GLY A 182 13.35 -6.12 15.68
C GLY A 182 14.54 -5.44 16.32
N GLU A 183 14.85 -5.79 17.57
CA GLU A 183 16.10 -5.45 18.24
C GLU A 183 17.25 -6.27 17.65
N LEU A 184 18.43 -5.66 17.47
CA LEU A 184 19.64 -6.32 16.99
C LEU A 184 20.38 -6.98 18.12
#